data_d135021394e0ab6e54b0929d26f51239
#
_entry.id   d135021394e0ab6e54b0929d26f51239
#
_cell.length_a   1.000
_cell.length_b   1.000
_cell.length_c   1.000
_cell.angle_alpha   90.00
_cell.angle_beta   90.00
_cell.angle_gamma   90.00
#
_symmetry.space_group_name_H-M   'P 1'
#
loop_
_entity.id
_entity.type
_entity.pdbx_description
1 polymer ?
#
loop_
_entity_poly.entity_id
_entity_poly.type
_entity_poly.pdbx_seq_one_letter_code
_entity_poly.pdbx_strand_id
1 'polypeptide(L)'
;MSPAYIAIDLMSRLLSPYDLNPLGLNPLHGILAKSIDFHRLARSPIKLFITATNVRTGRGRVFRNAEITPDVLLASACLPTMFQAITIDGEAYWDGRFAGNPTITPLIRESDAHDTILVQINPRERADMPRSAPEILDRLNEIPSIHR
;
A
#
# COMPACT_ATOMS: atom_id res chain seq x y z
N MET A 1 19.33 -4.45 24.59
CA MET A 1 18.65 -3.37 23.81
C MET A 1 18.91 -2.05 24.51
N SER A 2 19.27 -1.00 23.75
CA SER A 2 19.51 0.34 24.31
C SER A 2 18.20 0.92 24.86
N PRO A 3 18.20 1.60 26.04
CA PRO A 3 17.02 2.28 26.59
C PRO A 3 16.39 3.27 25.59
N ALA A 4 17.20 3.90 24.75
CA ALA A 4 16.74 4.80 23.69
C ALA A 4 15.92 4.06 22.61
N TYR A 5 16.30 2.83 22.25
CA TYR A 5 15.53 2.00 21.31
C TYR A 5 14.15 1.63 21.88
N ILE A 6 14.09 1.25 23.15
CA ILE A 6 12.84 0.90 23.84
C ILE A 6 11.91 2.13 23.91
N ALA A 7 12.46 3.30 24.21
CA ALA A 7 11.69 4.54 24.26
C ALA A 7 11.12 4.92 22.87
N ILE A 8 11.91 4.79 21.80
CA ILE A 8 11.46 5.05 20.43
C ILE A 8 10.39 4.04 19.99
N ASP A 9 10.57 2.74 20.29
CA ASP A 9 9.58 1.70 19.98
C ASP A 9 8.26 1.96 20.73
N LEU A 10 8.34 2.33 21.99
CA LEU A 10 7.16 2.68 22.80
C LEU A 10 6.46 3.94 22.27
N MET A 11 7.21 4.98 21.95
CA MET A 11 6.67 6.21 21.37
C MET A 11 6.03 5.96 19.98
N SER A 12 6.62 5.13 19.13
CA SER A 12 6.05 4.78 17.83
C SER A 12 4.73 4.00 17.92
N ARG A 13 4.47 3.37 19.06
CA ARG A 13 3.20 2.69 19.37
C ARG A 13 2.13 3.62 19.97
N LEU A 14 2.55 4.73 20.55
CA LEU A 14 1.68 5.70 21.22
C LEU A 14 1.34 6.89 20.34
N LEU A 15 2.21 7.22 19.38
CA LEU A 15 2.04 8.36 18.48
C LEU A 15 1.59 7.88 17.09
N SER A 16 0.60 8.56 16.56
CA SER A 16 0.14 8.34 15.19
C SER A 16 1.05 9.03 14.16
N PRO A 17 1.01 8.64 12.89
CA PRO A 17 1.68 9.40 11.82
C PRO A 17 1.22 10.87 11.74
N TYR A 18 0.03 11.18 12.21
CA TYR A 18 -0.48 12.54 12.27
C TYR A 18 0.21 13.39 13.34
N ASP A 19 0.65 12.76 14.45
CA ASP A 19 1.40 13.42 15.52
C ASP A 19 2.87 13.62 15.13
N LEU A 20 3.47 12.61 14.45
CA LEU A 20 4.89 12.59 14.08
C LEU A 20 5.19 13.43 12.84
N ASN A 21 4.25 13.55 11.92
CA ASN A 21 4.38 14.31 10.67
C ASN A 21 3.08 15.10 10.39
N PRO A 22 2.75 16.12 11.20
CA PRO A 22 1.49 16.84 11.10
C PRO A 22 1.28 17.54 9.75
N LEU A 23 2.36 17.86 9.04
CA LEU A 23 2.29 18.46 7.71
C LEU A 23 2.08 17.42 6.59
N GLY A 24 2.11 16.12 6.89
CA GLY A 24 1.93 15.06 5.90
C GLY A 24 3.00 15.04 4.81
N LEU A 25 4.21 15.57 5.10
CA LEU A 25 5.29 15.65 4.12
C LEU A 25 5.77 14.25 3.72
N ASN A 26 5.71 13.96 2.42
CA ASN A 26 6.22 12.73 1.87
C ASN A 26 7.21 13.05 0.73
N PRO A 27 8.53 12.87 0.96
CA PRO A 27 9.55 13.18 -0.05
C PRO A 27 9.42 12.33 -1.33
N LEU A 28 8.79 11.14 -1.24
CA LEU A 28 8.56 10.28 -2.39
C LEU A 28 7.61 10.91 -3.41
N HIS A 29 6.68 11.79 -2.97
CA HIS A 29 5.79 12.50 -3.90
C HIS A 29 6.59 13.27 -4.96
N GLY A 30 7.56 14.08 -4.52
CA GLY A 30 8.40 14.86 -5.42
C GLY A 30 9.28 13.99 -6.34
N ILE A 31 9.76 12.85 -5.85
CA ILE A 31 10.54 11.90 -6.63
C ILE A 31 9.66 11.28 -7.73
N LEU A 32 8.49 10.77 -7.37
CA LEU A 32 7.54 10.17 -8.32
C LEU A 32 7.10 11.17 -9.39
N ALA A 33 6.74 12.39 -8.98
CA ALA A 33 6.31 13.45 -9.90
C ALA A 33 7.39 13.83 -10.92
N LYS A 34 8.68 13.75 -10.53
CA LYS A 34 9.81 14.05 -11.42
C LYS A 34 10.27 12.86 -12.27
N SER A 35 10.09 11.64 -11.77
CA SER A 35 10.62 10.42 -12.41
C SER A 35 9.66 9.79 -13.39
N ILE A 36 8.36 10.07 -13.27
CA ILE A 36 7.31 9.43 -14.08
C ILE A 36 6.57 10.49 -14.90
N ASP A 37 6.51 10.29 -16.20
CA ASP A 37 5.65 11.08 -17.10
C ASP A 37 4.21 10.50 -17.05
N PHE A 38 3.40 11.02 -16.13
CA PHE A 38 2.02 10.59 -15.92
C PHE A 38 1.13 10.85 -17.14
N HIS A 39 1.43 11.87 -17.94
CA HIS A 39 0.69 12.16 -19.16
C HIS A 39 0.94 11.10 -20.24
N ARG A 40 2.19 10.64 -20.36
CA ARG A 40 2.55 9.52 -21.24
C ARG A 40 1.98 8.20 -20.70
N LEU A 41 2.02 7.99 -19.38
CA LEU A 41 1.45 6.82 -18.72
C LEU A 41 -0.05 6.69 -18.97
N ALA A 42 -0.80 7.79 -18.86
CA ALA A 42 -2.24 7.81 -19.12
C ALA A 42 -2.63 7.34 -20.53
N ARG A 43 -1.73 7.53 -21.50
CA ARG A 43 -1.93 7.13 -22.90
C ARG A 43 -1.16 5.88 -23.31
N SER A 44 -0.55 5.20 -22.35
CA SER A 44 0.20 3.99 -22.61
C SER A 44 -0.70 2.86 -23.11
N PRO A 45 -0.26 2.06 -24.11
CA PRO A 45 -0.97 0.84 -24.51
C PRO A 45 -0.93 -0.26 -23.43
N ILE A 46 0.03 -0.18 -22.52
CA ILE A 46 0.12 -1.10 -21.38
C ILE A 46 -0.94 -0.71 -20.36
N LYS A 47 -1.86 -1.62 -20.06
CA LYS A 47 -2.90 -1.42 -19.06
C LYS A 47 -2.32 -1.60 -17.66
N LEU A 48 -2.49 -0.58 -16.82
CA LEU A 48 -2.06 -0.59 -15.43
C LEU A 48 -3.28 -0.53 -14.52
N PHE A 49 -3.25 -1.35 -13.48
CA PHE A 49 -4.27 -1.38 -12.44
C PHE A 49 -3.59 -1.24 -11.08
N ILE A 50 -3.90 -0.18 -10.36
CA ILE A 50 -3.36 0.10 -9.04
C ILE A 50 -4.51 0.12 -8.06
N THR A 51 -4.38 -0.61 -6.95
CA THR A 51 -5.41 -0.68 -5.93
C THR A 51 -4.96 0.06 -4.67
N ALA A 52 -5.85 0.89 -4.14
CA ALA A 52 -5.74 1.44 -2.80
C ALA A 52 -7.02 1.16 -2.01
N THR A 53 -6.90 1.05 -0.69
CA THR A 53 -8.02 0.76 0.20
C THR A 53 -8.64 2.05 0.70
N ASN A 54 -9.92 2.28 0.42
CA ASN A 54 -10.65 3.39 1.00
C ASN A 54 -10.79 3.19 2.52
N VAL A 55 -10.27 4.15 3.29
CA VAL A 55 -10.20 4.04 4.76
C VAL A 55 -11.58 3.93 5.40
N ARG A 56 -12.54 4.69 4.87
CA ARG A 56 -13.90 4.77 5.45
C ARG A 56 -14.73 3.50 5.20
N THR A 57 -14.56 2.89 4.02
CA THR A 57 -15.40 1.75 3.61
C THR A 57 -14.71 0.40 3.72
N GLY A 58 -13.36 0.37 3.86
CA GLY A 58 -12.55 -0.84 3.80
C GLY A 58 -12.49 -1.49 2.42
N ARG A 59 -13.06 -0.85 1.38
CA ARG A 59 -13.11 -1.41 0.02
C ARG A 59 -11.95 -0.93 -0.82
N GLY A 60 -11.46 -1.82 -1.71
CA GLY A 60 -10.47 -1.48 -2.71
C GLY A 60 -11.06 -0.62 -3.83
N ARG A 61 -10.37 0.47 -4.17
CA ARG A 61 -10.59 1.23 -5.41
C ARG A 61 -9.46 0.89 -6.37
N VAL A 62 -9.82 0.53 -7.59
CA VAL A 62 -8.87 0.24 -8.67
C VAL A 62 -8.76 1.48 -9.55
N PHE A 63 -7.55 2.01 -9.65
CA PHE A 63 -7.18 3.12 -10.51
C PHE A 63 -6.56 2.59 -11.80
N ARG A 64 -6.98 3.15 -12.93
CA ARG A 64 -6.49 2.80 -14.28
C ARG A 64 -5.58 3.90 -14.80
N ASN A 65 -4.88 3.65 -15.91
CA ASN A 65 -3.87 4.55 -16.50
C ASN A 65 -4.18 6.04 -16.39
N ALA A 66 -5.38 6.47 -16.80
CA ALA A 66 -5.78 7.88 -16.79
C ALA A 66 -5.99 8.47 -15.38
N GLU A 67 -6.19 7.63 -14.38
CA GLU A 67 -6.41 8.01 -12.99
C GLU A 67 -5.12 7.99 -12.16
N ILE A 68 -4.04 7.40 -12.70
CA ILE A 68 -2.80 7.20 -11.95
C ILE A 68 -2.05 8.52 -11.83
N THR A 69 -1.85 8.94 -10.60
CA THR A 69 -1.09 10.13 -10.18
C THR A 69 -0.02 9.74 -9.16
N PRO A 70 0.91 10.64 -8.79
CA PRO A 70 1.81 10.39 -7.65
C PRO A 70 1.06 9.98 -6.38
N ASP A 71 -0.09 10.61 -6.09
CA ASP A 71 -0.90 10.30 -4.90
C ASP A 71 -1.50 8.90 -4.96
N VAL A 72 -1.93 8.43 -6.13
CA VAL A 72 -2.41 7.05 -6.31
C VAL A 72 -1.31 6.03 -6.01
N LEU A 73 -0.09 6.29 -6.49
CA LEU A 73 1.06 5.43 -6.19
C LEU A 73 1.38 5.42 -4.70
N LEU A 74 1.41 6.59 -4.08
CA LEU A 74 1.65 6.72 -2.64
C LEU A 74 0.54 6.04 -1.82
N ALA A 75 -0.73 6.21 -2.20
CA ALA A 75 -1.86 5.58 -1.53
C ALA A 75 -1.76 4.05 -1.58
N SER A 76 -1.39 3.49 -2.74
CA SER A 76 -1.26 2.03 -2.92
C SER A 76 -0.18 1.38 -2.07
N ALA A 77 0.76 2.16 -1.53
CA ALA A 77 1.85 1.73 -0.66
C ALA A 77 1.82 2.42 0.73
N CYS A 78 0.71 3.08 1.08
CA CYS A 78 0.57 3.82 2.32
C CYS A 78 0.30 2.91 3.50
N LEU A 79 1.32 2.67 4.31
CA LEU A 79 1.19 1.92 5.56
C LEU A 79 0.63 2.82 6.66
N PRO A 80 -0.54 2.50 7.24
CA PRO A 80 -1.25 3.38 8.19
C PRO A 80 -0.50 3.62 9.51
N THR A 81 0.48 2.78 9.84
CA THR A 81 1.33 2.94 11.01
C THR A 81 2.53 3.84 10.78
N MET A 82 2.85 4.18 9.53
CA MET A 82 4.04 4.96 9.16
C MET A 82 3.70 6.29 8.49
N PHE A 83 2.59 6.35 7.75
CA PHE A 83 2.21 7.51 6.96
C PHE A 83 0.75 7.89 7.19
N GLN A 84 0.46 9.18 7.09
CA GLN A 84 -0.92 9.66 7.01
C GLN A 84 -1.61 9.08 5.78
N ALA A 85 -2.93 8.86 5.85
CA ALA A 85 -3.71 8.45 4.70
C ALA A 85 -3.58 9.48 3.56
N ILE A 86 -3.51 8.98 2.33
CA ILE A 86 -3.45 9.84 1.14
C ILE A 86 -4.88 10.18 0.71
N THR A 87 -5.14 11.47 0.54
CA THR A 87 -6.46 11.95 0.08
C THR A 87 -6.51 12.03 -1.44
N ILE A 88 -7.47 11.34 -2.05
CA ILE A 88 -7.74 11.36 -3.49
C ILE A 88 -9.24 11.60 -3.67
N ASP A 89 -9.61 12.61 -4.42
CA ASP A 89 -11.02 12.99 -4.69
C ASP A 89 -11.84 13.16 -3.39
N GLY A 90 -11.23 13.70 -2.32
CA GLY A 90 -11.88 13.93 -1.02
C GLY A 90 -12.04 12.69 -0.13
N GLU A 91 -11.57 11.52 -0.56
CA GLU A 91 -11.58 10.28 0.21
C GLU A 91 -10.16 9.89 0.63
N ALA A 92 -10.02 9.30 1.82
CA ALA A 92 -8.73 8.86 2.36
C ALA A 92 -8.44 7.41 1.96
N TYR A 93 -7.17 7.13 1.61
CA TYR A 93 -6.73 5.81 1.15
C TYR A 93 -5.48 5.33 1.87
N TRP A 94 -5.43 4.02 2.09
CA TRP A 94 -4.28 3.24 2.54
C TRP A 94 -3.86 2.21 1.49
N ASP A 95 -2.79 1.48 1.77
CA ASP A 95 -2.25 0.38 0.96
C ASP A 95 -3.37 -0.57 0.51
N GLY A 96 -3.32 -0.93 -0.78
CA GLY A 96 -4.30 -1.81 -1.41
C GLY A 96 -4.42 -3.19 -0.79
N ARG A 97 -3.38 -3.66 -0.09
CA ARG A 97 -3.36 -4.97 0.57
C ARG A 97 -4.47 -5.15 1.62
N PHE A 98 -4.96 -4.06 2.24
CA PHE A 98 -6.01 -4.13 3.26
C PHE A 98 -7.39 -4.45 2.67
N ALA A 99 -7.62 -4.16 1.39
CA ALA A 99 -8.87 -4.50 0.69
C ALA A 99 -8.82 -5.85 -0.03
N GLY A 100 -7.63 -6.42 -0.18
CA GLY A 100 -7.38 -7.69 -0.87
C GLY A 100 -6.25 -7.54 -1.90
N ASN A 101 -5.30 -8.47 -1.85
CA ASN A 101 -4.12 -8.45 -2.71
C ASN A 101 -3.80 -9.87 -3.21
N PRO A 102 -3.56 -10.06 -4.49
CA PRO A 102 -3.65 -9.08 -5.57
C PRO A 102 -5.07 -8.89 -6.10
N THR A 103 -5.37 -7.69 -6.62
CA THR A 103 -6.64 -7.42 -7.30
C THR A 103 -6.58 -7.93 -8.74
N ILE A 104 -6.83 -9.22 -8.94
CA ILE A 104 -6.72 -9.90 -10.25
C ILE A 104 -7.93 -9.64 -11.15
N THR A 105 -9.10 -9.39 -10.57
CA THR A 105 -10.36 -9.29 -11.32
C THR A 105 -10.33 -8.27 -12.47
N PRO A 106 -9.84 -7.02 -12.31
CA PRO A 106 -9.73 -6.10 -13.43
C PRO A 106 -8.76 -6.57 -14.49
N LEU A 107 -7.65 -7.19 -14.09
CA LEU A 107 -6.66 -7.73 -15.01
C LEU A 107 -7.27 -8.80 -15.92
N ILE A 108 -8.02 -9.74 -15.36
CA ILE A 108 -8.69 -10.81 -16.12
C ILE A 108 -9.78 -10.26 -17.04
N ARG A 109 -10.56 -9.27 -16.56
CA ARG A 109 -11.71 -8.75 -17.33
C ARG A 109 -11.34 -7.75 -18.42
N GLU A 110 -10.26 -7.03 -18.22
CA GLU A 110 -9.91 -5.87 -19.05
C GLU A 110 -8.62 -6.08 -19.85
N SER A 111 -7.96 -7.24 -19.70
CA SER A 111 -6.75 -7.61 -20.44
C SER A 111 -7.06 -8.77 -21.41
N ASP A 112 -6.43 -8.73 -22.58
CA ASP A 112 -6.48 -9.80 -23.57
C ASP A 112 -5.36 -10.84 -23.34
N ALA A 113 -4.63 -10.75 -22.23
CA ALA A 113 -3.55 -11.68 -21.89
C ALA A 113 -4.11 -13.06 -21.52
N HIS A 114 -3.56 -14.11 -22.13
CA HIS A 114 -3.92 -15.51 -21.84
C HIS A 114 -3.22 -16.05 -20.60
N ASP A 115 -2.05 -15.50 -20.27
CA ASP A 115 -1.22 -15.94 -19.16
C ASP A 115 -1.05 -14.84 -18.12
N THR A 116 -0.98 -15.23 -16.83
CA THR A 116 -0.76 -14.33 -15.72
C THR A 116 0.43 -14.79 -14.89
N ILE A 117 1.39 -13.90 -14.68
CA ILE A 117 2.51 -14.12 -13.76
C ILE A 117 2.18 -13.40 -12.45
N LEU A 118 2.12 -14.15 -11.35
CA LEU A 118 1.94 -13.61 -10.02
C LEU A 118 3.29 -13.45 -9.32
N VAL A 119 3.69 -12.22 -9.04
CA VAL A 119 4.86 -11.91 -8.21
C VAL A 119 4.39 -11.66 -6.79
N GLN A 120 4.74 -12.57 -5.88
CA GLN A 120 4.36 -12.50 -4.47
C GLN A 120 5.62 -12.30 -3.61
N ILE A 121 5.62 -11.22 -2.84
CA ILE A 121 6.74 -10.84 -1.97
C ILE A 121 6.61 -11.50 -0.59
N ASN A 122 5.38 -11.58 -0.07
CA ASN A 122 5.13 -12.14 1.26
C ASN A 122 5.11 -13.68 1.21
N PRO A 123 5.77 -14.37 2.15
CA PRO A 123 5.77 -15.82 2.20
C PRO A 123 4.37 -16.36 2.51
N ARG A 124 3.92 -17.35 1.75
CA ARG A 124 2.67 -18.07 2.03
C ARG A 124 2.75 -18.86 3.33
N GLU A 125 3.89 -19.49 3.54
CA GLU A 125 4.15 -20.36 4.67
C GLU A 125 5.39 -19.86 5.42
N ARG A 126 5.38 -19.95 6.72
CA ARG A 126 6.55 -19.76 7.58
C ARG A 126 6.89 -21.10 8.24
N ALA A 127 8.17 -21.45 8.28
CA ALA A 127 8.63 -22.67 8.93
C ALA A 127 8.45 -22.60 10.45
N ASP A 128 8.64 -21.40 11.04
CA ASP A 128 8.61 -21.18 12.47
C ASP A 128 7.35 -20.46 12.93
N MET A 129 6.87 -20.86 14.11
CA MET A 129 5.76 -20.19 14.77
C MET A 129 6.23 -18.85 15.37
N PRO A 130 5.59 -17.71 15.05
CA PRO A 130 5.93 -16.42 15.62
C PRO A 130 5.66 -16.43 17.14
N ARG A 131 6.65 -16.00 17.93
CA ARG A 131 6.58 -16.01 19.41
C ARG A 131 6.75 -14.63 20.01
N SER A 132 7.41 -13.71 19.35
CA SER A 132 7.54 -12.32 19.78
C SER A 132 6.40 -11.45 19.26
N ALA A 133 6.07 -10.38 19.97
CA ALA A 133 5.02 -9.45 19.52
C ALA A 133 5.26 -8.87 18.12
N PRO A 134 6.49 -8.45 17.74
CA PRO A 134 6.77 -8.04 16.36
C PRO A 134 6.51 -9.14 15.34
N GLU A 135 7.00 -10.37 15.57
CA GLU A 135 6.79 -11.50 14.66
C GLU A 135 5.31 -11.84 14.47
N ILE A 136 4.52 -11.76 15.55
CA ILE A 136 3.07 -11.97 15.51
C ILE A 136 2.39 -10.89 14.68
N LEU A 137 2.76 -9.61 14.89
CA LEU A 137 2.23 -8.49 14.12
C LEU A 137 2.59 -8.60 12.64
N ASP A 138 3.83 -8.97 12.33
CA ASP A 138 4.28 -9.20 10.95
C ASP A 138 3.45 -10.31 10.30
N ARG A 139 3.24 -11.43 11.01
CA ARG A 139 2.43 -12.52 10.49
C ARG A 139 0.98 -12.15 10.29
N LEU A 140 0.38 -11.41 11.20
CA LEU A 140 -0.97 -10.88 11.08
C LEU A 140 -1.12 -9.96 9.85
N ASN A 141 -0.07 -9.19 9.53
CA ASN A 141 -0.03 -8.35 8.34
C ASN A 141 0.15 -9.13 7.03
N GLU A 142 0.76 -10.31 7.06
CA GLU A 142 0.97 -11.18 5.89
C GLU A 142 -0.27 -11.99 5.51
N ILE A 143 -0.97 -12.56 6.51
CA ILE A 143 -2.11 -13.46 6.31
C ILE A 143 -3.21 -12.89 5.38
N PRO A 144 -3.63 -11.62 5.48
CA PRO A 144 -4.65 -11.06 4.60
C PRO A 144 -4.27 -11.06 3.12
N SER A 145 -2.96 -11.08 2.81
CA SER A 145 -2.47 -11.14 1.43
C SER A 145 -2.42 -12.54 0.83
N ILE A 146 -2.75 -13.59 1.61
CA ILE A 146 -2.60 -14.99 1.20
C ILE A 146 -3.94 -15.61 0.75
N HIS A 147 -5.08 -15.13 1.25
CA HIS A 147 -6.36 -15.84 1.23
C HIS A 147 -7.52 -15.12 0.53
N ARG A 148 -7.28 -14.37 -0.55
CA ARG A 148 -8.41 -13.85 -1.34
C ARG A 148 -8.21 -14.00 -2.83
#